data_f406e29c3cba54b66be1b416a80afee0
#
_entry.id   f406e29c3cba54b66be1b416a80afee0
#
_cell.length_a   1.000
_cell.length_b   1.000
_cell.length_c   1.000
_cell.angle_alpha   90.00
_cell.angle_beta   90.00
_cell.angle_gamma   90.00
#
_symmetry.space_group_name_H-M   'P 1'
#
loop_
_entity.id
_entity.type
_entity.pdbx_description
1 polymer ?
#
loop_
_entity_poly.entity_id
_entity_poly.type
_entity_poly.pdbx_seq_one_letter_code
_entity_poly.pdbx_strand_id
1 'polypeptide(L)'
;HSDLRRQRQMCIRDRPSCTYCSPEVASVGFSEKQAIDLGYDIKVGKFPFSASGKANASGHSDGFVKVIFDKKYGEWLGCHMIGYNVTEMIAEVVAARKLETTAHEIIKSVHPHPTMSEAIMEATAAAYDEVIHL
;
A
#
# COMPACT_ATOMS: atom_id res chain seq x y z
N HIS A 1 23.57 -16.56 10.83
CA HIS A 1 22.52 -16.31 11.82
C HIS A 1 21.69 -15.06 11.52
N SER A 2 22.33 -13.96 11.12
CA SER A 2 21.63 -12.72 10.76
C SER A 2 20.74 -12.90 9.52
N ASP A 3 21.16 -13.71 8.55
CA ASP A 3 20.41 -13.96 7.32
C ASP A 3 19.13 -14.78 7.56
N LEU A 4 19.22 -15.80 8.42
CA LEU A 4 18.05 -16.60 8.81
C LEU A 4 17.04 -15.77 9.60
N ARG A 5 17.52 -14.87 10.48
CA ARG A 5 16.67 -13.96 11.22
C ARG A 5 15.98 -12.97 10.28
N ARG A 6 16.74 -12.44 9.31
CA ARG A 6 16.23 -11.52 8.30
C ARG A 6 15.17 -12.21 7.42
N GLN A 7 15.43 -13.44 6.95
CA GLN A 7 14.47 -14.23 6.18
C GLN A 7 13.20 -14.50 6.98
N ARG A 8 13.32 -14.86 8.26
CA ARG A 8 12.18 -15.12 9.12
C ARG A 8 11.35 -13.85 9.35
N GLN A 9 11.99 -12.71 9.56
CA GLN A 9 11.31 -11.42 9.68
C GLN A 9 10.61 -11.04 8.38
N MET A 10 11.26 -11.24 7.23
CA MET A 10 10.65 -10.99 5.93
C MET A 10 9.42 -11.85 5.70
N CYS A 11 9.46 -13.15 6.04
CA CYS A 11 8.32 -14.04 5.90
C CYS A 11 7.14 -13.62 6.78
N ILE A 12 7.40 -13.14 8.00
CA ILE A 12 6.36 -12.63 8.91
C ILE A 12 5.77 -11.33 8.34
N ARG A 13 6.61 -10.43 7.82
CA ARG A 13 6.19 -9.14 7.26
C ARG A 13 5.46 -9.27 5.92
N ASP A 14 5.55 -10.42 5.28
CA ASP A 14 4.81 -10.69 4.05
C ASP A 14 3.36 -11.09 4.30
N ARG A 15 2.99 -11.35 5.56
CA ARG A 15 1.62 -11.72 5.93
C ARG A 15 0.77 -10.47 6.13
N PRO A 16 -0.41 -10.40 5.50
CA PRO A 16 -1.32 -9.30 5.75
C PRO A 16 -1.99 -9.44 7.12
N SER A 17 -2.29 -8.30 7.73
CA SER A 17 -3.10 -8.20 8.93
C SER A 17 -4.40 -7.51 8.57
N CYS A 18 -5.54 -8.16 8.84
CA CYS A 18 -6.85 -7.66 8.48
C CYS A 18 -7.77 -7.60 9.69
N THR A 19 -8.48 -6.49 9.84
CA THR A 19 -9.53 -6.33 10.85
C THR A 19 -10.85 -6.05 10.15
N TYR A 20 -11.80 -6.95 10.35
CA TYR A 20 -13.10 -6.94 9.66
C TYR A 20 -14.15 -6.17 10.47
N CYS A 21 -13.88 -4.90 10.70
CA CYS A 21 -14.80 -3.98 11.35
C CYS A 21 -15.35 -2.99 10.30
N SER A 22 -15.99 -1.92 10.72
CA SER A 22 -16.45 -0.88 9.80
C SER A 22 -15.98 0.48 10.33
N PRO A 23 -15.03 1.14 9.66
CA PRO A 23 -14.33 0.74 8.44
C PRO A 23 -13.33 -0.40 8.69
N GLU A 24 -13.05 -1.17 7.63
CA GLU A 24 -12.05 -2.25 7.69
C GLU A 24 -10.64 -1.69 7.78
N VAL A 25 -9.73 -2.48 8.36
CA VAL A 25 -8.30 -2.14 8.42
C VAL A 25 -7.51 -3.29 7.82
N ALA A 26 -6.58 -2.97 6.92
CA ALA A 26 -5.69 -3.97 6.32
C ALA A 26 -4.29 -3.39 6.22
N SER A 27 -3.29 -4.21 6.52
CA SER A 27 -1.90 -3.79 6.41
C SER A 27 -0.99 -4.96 6.09
N VAL A 28 0.14 -4.67 5.45
CA VAL A 28 1.19 -5.62 5.17
C VAL A 28 2.53 -4.88 5.16
N GLY A 29 3.59 -5.55 5.61
CA GLY A 29 4.94 -5.00 5.59
C GLY A 29 5.23 -4.06 6.74
N PHE A 30 6.20 -3.17 6.50
CA PHE A 30 6.72 -2.26 7.54
C PHE A 30 5.86 -1.00 7.66
N SER A 31 5.77 -0.47 8.90
CA SER A 31 5.31 0.90 9.12
C SER A 31 6.45 1.88 8.77
N GLU A 32 6.14 3.18 8.68
CA GLU A 32 7.16 4.20 8.49
C GLU A 32 8.26 4.11 9.53
N LYS A 33 7.87 4.02 10.80
CA LYS A 33 8.80 3.96 11.91
C LYS A 33 9.71 2.73 11.81
N GLN A 34 9.14 1.57 11.53
CA GLN A 34 9.91 0.33 11.40
C GLN A 34 10.91 0.41 10.23
N ALA A 35 10.49 0.95 9.09
CA ALA A 35 11.36 1.11 7.93
C ALA A 35 12.52 2.06 8.23
N ILE A 36 12.23 3.19 8.88
CA ILE A 36 13.25 4.16 9.27
C ILE A 36 14.23 3.54 10.27
N ASP A 37 13.72 2.82 11.27
CA ASP A 37 14.55 2.17 12.30
C ASP A 37 15.48 1.11 11.70
N LEU A 38 15.08 0.49 10.58
CA LEU A 38 15.90 -0.49 9.85
C LEU A 38 16.91 0.15 8.90
N GLY A 39 16.93 1.48 8.81
CA GLY A 39 17.90 2.21 8.00
C GLY A 39 17.47 2.49 6.57
N TYR A 40 16.20 2.24 6.21
CA TYR A 40 15.69 2.59 4.89
C TYR A 40 15.48 4.09 4.76
N ASP A 41 15.83 4.60 3.59
CA ASP A 41 15.43 5.95 3.16
C ASP A 41 14.13 5.77 2.36
N ILE A 42 13.02 6.34 2.85
CA ILE A 42 11.70 5.98 2.37
C ILE A 42 10.99 7.10 1.62
N LYS A 43 10.10 6.70 0.71
CA LYS A 43 9.08 7.55 0.11
C LYS A 43 7.72 7.06 0.56
N VAL A 44 6.89 8.00 1.04
CA VAL A 44 5.56 7.70 1.55
C VAL A 44 4.53 8.39 0.67
N GLY A 45 3.53 7.62 0.22
CA GLY A 45 2.38 8.14 -0.49
C GLY A 45 1.11 7.84 0.27
N LYS A 46 0.15 8.76 0.22
CA LYS A 46 -1.15 8.61 0.85
C LYS A 46 -2.22 9.14 -0.08
N PHE A 47 -3.29 8.37 -0.24
CA PHE A 47 -4.43 8.77 -1.06
C PHE A 47 -5.71 8.56 -0.25
N PRO A 48 -6.49 9.64 0.01
CA PRO A 48 -7.73 9.52 0.74
C PRO A 48 -8.85 8.99 -0.18
N PHE A 49 -9.71 8.13 0.34
CA PHE A 49 -10.84 7.61 -0.43
C PHE A 49 -11.84 8.72 -0.82
N SER A 50 -11.83 9.85 -0.12
CA SER A 50 -12.66 11.01 -0.50
C SER A 50 -12.33 11.54 -1.90
N ALA A 51 -11.14 11.25 -2.42
CA ALA A 51 -10.74 11.62 -3.78
C ALA A 51 -11.03 10.51 -4.81
N SER A 52 -11.57 9.37 -4.39
CA SER A 52 -11.91 8.26 -5.27
C SER A 52 -13.35 8.38 -5.78
N GLY A 53 -13.53 8.34 -7.11
CA GLY A 53 -14.86 8.35 -7.72
C GLY A 53 -15.72 7.17 -7.29
N LYS A 54 -15.15 5.97 -7.20
CA LYS A 54 -15.87 4.76 -6.77
C LYS A 54 -16.28 4.83 -5.31
N ALA A 55 -15.40 5.32 -4.43
CA ALA A 55 -15.69 5.47 -3.02
C ALA A 55 -16.86 6.45 -2.80
N ASN A 56 -16.83 7.58 -3.52
CA ASN A 56 -17.91 8.57 -3.44
C ASN A 56 -19.22 8.03 -4.01
N ALA A 57 -19.17 7.34 -5.14
CA ALA A 57 -20.37 6.77 -5.77
C ALA A 57 -21.03 5.69 -4.90
N SER A 58 -20.24 4.93 -4.15
CA SER A 58 -20.75 3.87 -3.28
C SER A 58 -21.11 4.36 -1.85
N GLY A 59 -20.83 5.63 -1.53
CA GLY A 59 -21.08 6.19 -0.21
C GLY A 59 -20.05 5.79 0.85
N HIS A 60 -18.89 5.28 0.44
CA HIS A 60 -17.83 4.77 1.33
C HIS A 60 -16.54 5.55 1.15
N SER A 61 -16.58 6.87 1.37
CA SER A 61 -15.44 7.76 1.12
C SER A 61 -14.51 7.96 2.31
N ASP A 62 -14.79 7.31 3.44
CA ASP A 62 -13.94 7.41 4.64
C ASP A 62 -12.69 6.52 4.50
N GLY A 63 -11.57 7.03 5.00
CA GLY A 63 -10.33 6.26 5.05
C GLY A 63 -9.31 6.66 3.99
N PHE A 64 -8.26 5.85 3.91
CA PHE A 64 -7.13 6.15 3.02
C PHE A 64 -6.32 4.90 2.72
N VAL A 65 -5.48 5.01 1.70
CA VAL A 65 -4.38 4.08 1.39
C VAL A 65 -3.06 4.79 1.63
N LYS A 66 -2.16 4.15 2.37
CA LYS A 66 -0.82 4.66 2.63
C LYS A 66 0.19 3.61 2.17
N VAL A 67 1.14 4.03 1.34
CA VAL A 67 2.19 3.15 0.82
C VAL A 67 3.56 3.67 1.23
N ILE A 68 4.50 2.74 1.42
CA ILE A 68 5.87 3.03 1.83
C ILE A 68 6.80 2.31 0.89
N PHE A 69 7.66 3.06 0.20
CA PHE A 69 8.63 2.53 -0.76
C PHE A 69 10.05 2.91 -0.34
N ASP A 70 11.01 2.07 -0.68
CA ASP A 70 12.43 2.39 -0.58
C ASP A 70 12.78 3.41 -1.67
N LYS A 71 13.37 4.52 -1.27
CA LYS A 71 13.74 5.61 -2.17
C LYS A 71 14.79 5.19 -3.19
N LYS A 72 15.69 4.29 -2.81
CA LYS A 72 16.83 3.90 -3.63
C LYS A 72 16.44 2.99 -4.79
N TYR A 73 15.64 1.96 -4.53
CA TYR A 73 15.30 0.92 -5.53
C TYR A 73 13.83 0.84 -5.87
N GLY A 74 12.98 1.59 -5.17
CA GLY A 74 11.54 1.53 -5.36
C GLY A 74 10.88 0.26 -4.82
N GLU A 75 11.55 -0.45 -3.91
CA GLU A 75 11.00 -1.65 -3.27
C GLU A 75 9.79 -1.28 -2.41
N TRP A 76 8.73 -2.09 -2.51
CA TRP A 76 7.51 -1.86 -1.73
C TRP A 76 7.68 -2.40 -0.32
N LEU A 77 7.94 -1.51 0.64
CA LEU A 77 8.22 -1.87 2.03
C LEU A 77 6.98 -2.13 2.85
N GLY A 78 5.89 -1.42 2.58
CA GLY A 78 4.67 -1.61 3.34
C GLY A 78 3.47 -0.90 2.74
N CYS A 79 2.27 -1.35 3.15
CA CYS A 79 1.02 -0.75 2.75
C CYS A 79 0.03 -0.85 3.91
N HIS A 80 -0.64 0.25 4.21
CA HIS A 80 -1.60 0.35 5.31
C HIS A 80 -2.85 1.04 4.81
N MET A 81 -3.99 0.38 4.98
CA MET A 81 -5.26 0.87 4.48
C MET A 81 -6.32 0.83 5.56
N ILE A 82 -7.19 1.82 5.57
CA ILE A 82 -8.40 1.83 6.38
C ILE A 82 -9.54 2.30 5.49
N GLY A 83 -10.66 1.56 5.49
CA GLY A 83 -11.80 1.91 4.67
C GLY A 83 -12.60 0.70 4.21
N TYR A 84 -13.58 0.97 3.35
CA TYR A 84 -14.44 -0.06 2.76
C TYR A 84 -13.65 -0.95 1.80
N ASN A 85 -13.79 -2.27 1.94
CA ASN A 85 -13.18 -3.29 1.08
C ASN A 85 -11.64 -3.33 1.10
N VAL A 86 -10.97 -2.70 2.05
CA VAL A 86 -9.50 -2.74 2.09
C VAL A 86 -8.96 -4.15 2.36
N THR A 87 -9.73 -5.00 3.05
CA THR A 87 -9.33 -6.39 3.28
C THR A 87 -9.33 -7.22 1.98
N GLU A 88 -10.14 -6.84 1.00
CA GLU A 88 -10.09 -7.43 -0.35
C GLU A 88 -8.93 -6.83 -1.16
N MET A 89 -8.71 -5.53 -1.03
CA MET A 89 -7.68 -4.82 -1.79
C MET A 89 -6.27 -5.23 -1.42
N ILE A 90 -6.03 -5.63 -0.19
CA ILE A 90 -4.67 -5.95 0.30
C ILE A 90 -4.02 -7.11 -0.46
N ALA A 91 -4.80 -7.97 -1.08
CA ALA A 91 -4.29 -9.12 -1.84
C ALA A 91 -3.42 -8.67 -3.02
N GLU A 92 -3.76 -7.57 -3.70
CA GLU A 92 -2.93 -7.01 -4.77
C GLU A 92 -1.54 -6.64 -4.24
N VAL A 93 -1.49 -6.01 -3.07
CA VAL A 93 -0.24 -5.59 -2.43
C VAL A 93 0.61 -6.80 -2.04
N VAL A 94 -0.02 -7.82 -1.44
CA VAL A 94 0.66 -9.05 -1.04
C VAL A 94 1.29 -9.73 -2.25
N ALA A 95 0.54 -9.88 -3.35
CA ALA A 95 1.02 -10.49 -4.58
C ALA A 95 2.15 -9.67 -5.20
N ALA A 96 1.99 -8.35 -5.28
CA ALA A 96 2.99 -7.46 -5.86
C ALA A 96 4.29 -7.49 -5.06
N ARG A 97 4.22 -7.47 -3.73
CA ARG A 97 5.40 -7.55 -2.87
C ARG A 97 6.11 -8.90 -3.01
N LYS A 98 5.36 -9.99 -3.11
CA LYS A 98 5.93 -11.34 -3.30
C LYS A 98 6.72 -11.44 -4.60
N LEU A 99 6.26 -10.76 -5.64
CA LEU A 99 6.92 -10.70 -6.95
C LEU A 99 7.99 -9.61 -7.03
N GLU A 100 8.29 -8.95 -5.92
CA GLU A 100 9.29 -7.87 -5.82
C GLU A 100 9.01 -6.71 -6.79
N THR A 101 7.72 -6.41 -6.99
CA THR A 101 7.26 -5.34 -7.87
C THR A 101 7.67 -3.97 -7.31
N THR A 102 8.21 -3.12 -8.17
CA THR A 102 8.62 -1.76 -7.78
C THR A 102 7.49 -0.76 -7.96
N ALA A 103 7.66 0.44 -7.36
CA ALA A 103 6.70 1.52 -7.46
C ALA A 103 6.35 1.89 -8.91
N HIS A 104 7.35 1.94 -9.78
CA HIS A 104 7.13 2.31 -11.20
C HIS A 104 6.21 1.31 -11.91
N GLU A 105 6.34 0.03 -11.61
CA GLU A 105 5.47 -1.00 -12.19
C GLU A 105 4.01 -0.84 -11.71
N ILE A 106 3.82 -0.46 -10.46
CA ILE A 106 2.47 -0.20 -9.92
C ILE A 106 1.84 1.03 -10.59
N ILE A 107 2.59 2.10 -10.77
CA ILE A 107 2.11 3.33 -11.43
C ILE A 107 1.73 3.03 -12.88
N LYS A 108 2.48 2.20 -13.56
CA LYS A 108 2.24 1.82 -14.96
C LYS A 108 1.15 0.77 -15.15
N SER A 109 0.77 0.06 -14.07
CA SER A 109 -0.28 -0.95 -14.15
C SER A 109 -1.63 -0.28 -14.34
N VAL A 110 -2.37 -0.75 -15.35
CA VAL A 110 -3.70 -0.22 -15.63
C VAL A 110 -4.70 -0.84 -14.67
N HIS A 111 -5.38 0.00 -13.91
CA HIS A 111 -6.42 -0.45 -12.99
C HIS A 111 -7.81 -0.18 -13.60
N PRO A 112 -8.79 -1.05 -13.36
CA PRO A 112 -10.16 -0.79 -13.81
C PRO A 112 -10.69 0.52 -13.20
N HIS A 113 -11.39 1.30 -13.99
CA HIS A 113 -11.98 2.56 -13.55
C HIS A 113 -13.50 2.50 -13.74
N PRO A 114 -14.34 2.87 -12.76
CA PRO A 114 -13.97 3.31 -11.41
C PRO A 114 -13.86 2.13 -10.43
N THR A 115 -12.81 2.07 -9.64
CA THR A 115 -12.64 1.04 -8.60
C THR A 115 -11.98 1.60 -7.36
N MET A 116 -12.16 0.90 -6.23
CA MET A 116 -11.45 1.21 -4.99
C MET A 116 -9.95 0.93 -5.12
N SER A 117 -9.58 -0.09 -5.90
CA SER A 117 -8.18 -0.50 -6.10
C SER A 117 -7.33 0.57 -6.78
N GLU A 118 -7.92 1.49 -7.53
CA GLU A 118 -7.21 2.63 -8.10
C GLU A 118 -6.50 3.46 -7.03
N ALA A 119 -7.02 3.46 -5.79
CA ALA A 119 -6.40 4.20 -4.69
C ALA A 119 -4.99 3.71 -4.38
N ILE A 120 -4.68 2.44 -4.62
CA ILE A 120 -3.32 1.90 -4.43
C ILE A 120 -2.36 2.55 -5.43
N MET A 121 -2.75 2.61 -6.69
CA MET A 121 -1.96 3.25 -7.76
C MET A 121 -1.79 4.75 -7.47
N GLU A 122 -2.87 5.42 -7.09
CA GLU A 122 -2.84 6.86 -6.78
C GLU A 122 -1.96 7.17 -5.56
N ALA A 123 -2.00 6.33 -4.51
CA ALA A 123 -1.12 6.49 -3.36
C ALA A 123 0.35 6.30 -3.76
N THR A 124 0.64 5.33 -4.63
CA THR A 124 1.98 5.10 -5.16
C THR A 124 2.46 6.29 -5.97
N ALA A 125 1.59 6.83 -6.84
CA ALA A 125 1.88 8.03 -7.61
C ALA A 125 2.13 9.24 -6.68
N ALA A 126 1.38 9.35 -5.59
CA ALA A 126 1.58 10.41 -4.60
C ALA A 126 2.97 10.34 -3.96
N ALA A 127 3.50 9.14 -3.72
CA ALA A 127 4.85 8.97 -3.18
C ALA A 127 5.92 9.54 -4.12
N TYR A 128 5.62 9.63 -5.41
CA TYR A 128 6.54 10.11 -6.46
C TYR A 128 6.06 11.41 -7.10
N ASP A 129 5.13 12.12 -6.47
CA ASP A 129 4.58 13.41 -6.94
C ASP A 129 3.95 13.34 -8.33
N GLU A 130 3.33 12.21 -8.67
CA GLU A 130 2.70 11.97 -9.97
C GLU A 130 1.18 11.82 -9.88
N VAL A 131 0.54 12.32 -8.81
CA VAL A 131 -0.89 12.17 -8.56
C VAL A 131 -1.72 12.99 -9.54
N ILE A 132 -2.73 12.36 -10.13
CA ILE A 132 -3.62 12.97 -11.13
C ILE A 132 -4.94 13.45 -10.50
N HIS A 133 -5.45 12.79 -9.47
CA HIS A 133 -6.80 12.99 -8.94
C HIS A 133 -6.88 13.61 -7.54
N LEU A 134 -5.79 14.16 -7.02
CA LEU A 134 -5.82 14.89 -5.75
C LEU A 134 -6.17 16.35 -5.95
#